data_bcdd19efd49e775dff6b59b6da2e5c56
#
_entry.id   bcdd19efd49e775dff6b59b6da2e5c56
#
_cell.length_a   1.000
_cell.length_b   1.000
_cell.length_c   1.000
_cell.angle_alpha   90.00
_cell.angle_beta   90.00
_cell.angle_gamma   90.00
#
_symmetry.space_group_name_H-M   'P 1'
#
loop_
_entity.id
_entity.type
_entity.pdbx_description
1 polymer ?
#
loop_
_entity_poly.entity_id
_entity_poly.type
_entity_poly.pdbx_seq_one_letter_code
_entity_poly.pdbx_strand_id
1 'polypeptide(L)'
;MKILSQINKLLPYFKKTTNQNLFKNILVVSNTGLGDTILSTPAIISLRKSFPDLKITFMIKKSYSPLFEKFEFVDSFILYSSGFFNQIKIILNLKRKKIDTIFLFHSNGPEDLFFSILCGAKNIFKMTDNYNHEYKKVFVNEANNLSQHDIEKKIDLIRFFNPSYISTEMKISKHFYNKTGFIHKQKGYKYIGIQFGAQDEYKMWPCQNFITLINELNLKHQKLQFVLIGATRLEFLLANLIEDSIYKKKSIINFCGNTTISQLPIILNDLDVLLTNDTGTMHLSIALANKTISLF
;
A
#
# COMPACT_ATOMS: atom_id res chain seq x y z
N MET A 1 4.74 -23.94 12.05
CA MET A 1 4.55 -24.54 13.40
C MET A 1 5.76 -24.41 14.33
N LYS A 2 7.01 -24.76 13.96
CA LYS A 2 8.18 -24.64 14.86
C LYS A 2 8.49 -23.21 15.34
N ILE A 3 8.32 -22.19 14.52
CA ILE A 3 8.57 -20.78 14.87
C ILE A 3 7.53 -20.28 15.88
N LEU A 4 6.27 -20.63 15.71
CA LEU A 4 5.18 -20.30 16.64
C LEU A 4 5.41 -20.89 18.05
N SER A 5 5.90 -22.11 18.14
CA SER A 5 6.22 -22.73 19.44
C SER A 5 7.40 -22.05 20.16
N GLN A 6 8.34 -21.48 19.41
CA GLN A 6 9.46 -20.72 20.00
C GLN A 6 9.02 -19.32 20.45
N ILE A 7 8.11 -18.67 19.71
CA ILE A 7 7.52 -17.38 20.12
C ILE A 7 6.76 -17.57 21.43
N ASN A 8 5.96 -18.63 21.56
CA ASN A 8 5.22 -18.92 22.80
C ASN A 8 6.14 -19.12 24.01
N LYS A 9 7.36 -19.64 23.82
CA LYS A 9 8.36 -19.77 24.91
C LYS A 9 8.97 -18.41 25.32
N LEU A 10 9.00 -17.44 24.42
CA LEU A 10 9.56 -16.11 24.68
C LEU A 10 8.51 -15.12 25.23
N LEU A 11 7.23 -15.35 24.97
CA LEU A 11 6.12 -14.50 25.41
C LEU A 11 6.10 -14.17 26.92
N PRO A 12 6.42 -15.12 27.85
CA PRO A 12 6.43 -14.82 29.28
C PRO A 12 7.46 -13.77 29.71
N TYR A 13 8.51 -13.58 28.90
CA TYR A 13 9.58 -12.61 29.19
C TYR A 13 9.25 -11.17 28.73
N PHE A 14 8.15 -11.00 27.98
CA PHE A 14 7.71 -9.69 27.52
C PHE A 14 6.65 -9.12 28.49
N LYS A 15 7.12 -8.25 29.39
CA LYS A 15 6.19 -7.44 30.17
C LYS A 15 5.65 -6.30 29.30
N LYS A 16 4.33 -6.19 29.22
CA LYS A 16 3.60 -5.05 28.66
C LYS A 16 4.03 -3.79 29.40
N THR A 17 4.99 -3.04 28.87
CA THR A 17 5.41 -1.77 29.46
C THR A 17 4.90 -0.66 28.55
N THR A 18 3.75 -0.10 28.92
CA THR A 18 3.26 1.16 28.34
C THR A 18 4.08 2.32 28.89
N ASN A 19 5.13 2.71 28.22
CA ASN A 19 5.89 3.88 28.60
C ASN A 19 5.82 4.90 27.47
N GLN A 20 4.98 5.91 27.63
CA GLN A 20 4.85 7.02 26.67
C GLN A 20 6.16 7.80 26.48
N ASN A 21 7.07 7.76 27.46
CA ASN A 21 8.40 8.37 27.35
C ASN A 21 9.36 7.64 26.37
N LEU A 22 9.00 6.45 25.91
CA LEU A 22 9.75 5.66 24.93
C LEU A 22 9.14 5.79 23.54
N PHE A 23 9.02 7.01 23.04
CA PHE A 23 8.49 7.29 21.72
C PHE A 23 9.45 8.22 20.98
N LYS A 24 10.59 7.68 20.59
CA LYS A 24 11.66 8.44 19.91
C LYS A 24 12.07 7.83 18.58
N ASN A 25 12.18 6.49 18.51
CA ASN A 25 12.61 5.75 17.34
C ASN A 25 11.55 4.72 16.99
N ILE A 26 10.72 5.03 16.01
CA ILE A 26 9.61 4.17 15.65
C ILE A 26 9.85 3.41 14.35
N LEU A 27 9.23 2.24 14.26
CA LEU A 27 9.07 1.47 13.04
C LEU A 27 7.59 1.40 12.68
N VAL A 28 7.25 1.80 11.45
CA VAL A 28 5.95 1.52 10.84
C VAL A 28 6.13 0.39 9.85
N VAL A 29 5.31 -0.66 9.94
CA VAL A 29 5.37 -1.85 9.08
C VAL A 29 4.13 -1.91 8.21
N SER A 30 4.34 -1.90 6.88
CA SER A 30 3.33 -2.18 5.88
C SER A 30 4.01 -2.91 4.70
N ASN A 31 4.17 -4.23 4.85
CA ASN A 31 4.97 -5.06 3.96
C ASN A 31 4.12 -6.02 3.09
N THR A 32 2.84 -5.72 2.90
CA THR A 32 1.87 -6.54 2.17
C THR A 32 1.58 -6.00 0.77
N GLY A 33 0.42 -5.42 0.54
CA GLY A 33 -0.03 -4.86 -0.74
C GLY A 33 0.42 -3.42 -0.99
N LEU A 34 0.34 -2.99 -2.24
CA LEU A 34 0.57 -1.59 -2.59
C LEU A 34 -0.48 -0.68 -1.95
N GLY A 35 -1.76 -1.09 -1.99
CA GLY A 35 -2.86 -0.36 -1.37
C GLY A 35 -2.63 -0.17 0.12
N ASP A 36 -2.28 -1.25 0.85
CA ASP A 36 -1.99 -1.21 2.28
C ASP A 36 -0.86 -0.24 2.63
N THR A 37 0.19 -0.24 1.78
CA THR A 37 1.33 0.66 1.95
C THR A 37 0.91 2.13 1.80
N ILE A 38 0.09 2.44 0.80
CA ILE A 38 -0.43 3.80 0.57
C ILE A 38 -1.41 4.20 1.70
N LEU A 39 -2.32 3.30 2.11
CA LEU A 39 -3.25 3.49 3.22
C LEU A 39 -2.56 3.68 4.59
N SER A 40 -1.27 3.39 4.69
CA SER A 40 -0.47 3.64 5.90
C SER A 40 0.08 5.07 5.97
N THR A 41 0.13 5.78 4.85
CA THR A 41 0.75 7.11 4.78
C THR A 41 0.02 8.20 5.58
N PRO A 42 -1.33 8.22 5.72
CA PRO A 42 -2.01 9.21 6.56
C PRO A 42 -1.55 9.17 8.02
N ALA A 43 -1.42 7.97 8.60
CA ALA A 43 -0.93 7.83 9.97
C ALA A 43 0.54 8.27 10.09
N ILE A 44 1.40 7.96 9.12
CA ILE A 44 2.80 8.42 9.08
C ILE A 44 2.88 9.95 9.00
N ILE A 45 2.06 10.58 8.16
CA ILE A 45 1.96 12.05 8.04
C ILE A 45 1.52 12.66 9.36
N SER A 46 0.52 12.06 10.01
CA SER A 46 0.03 12.50 11.32
C SER A 46 1.13 12.44 12.38
N LEU A 47 1.89 11.35 12.44
CA LEU A 47 3.03 11.19 13.34
C LEU A 47 4.12 12.24 13.08
N ARG A 48 4.53 12.43 11.84
CA ARG A 48 5.58 13.39 11.48
C ARG A 48 5.19 14.82 11.82
N LYS A 49 3.94 15.22 11.53
CA LYS A 49 3.46 16.57 11.78
C LYS A 49 3.23 16.84 13.28
N SER A 50 2.81 15.82 14.02
CA SER A 50 2.60 15.95 15.48
C SER A 50 3.90 15.88 16.29
N PHE A 51 4.89 15.15 15.80
CA PHE A 51 6.15 14.86 16.50
C PHE A 51 7.35 15.07 15.55
N PRO A 52 7.78 16.31 15.29
CA PRO A 52 8.82 16.60 14.30
C PRO A 52 10.17 15.91 14.57
N ASP A 53 10.54 15.73 15.85
CA ASP A 53 11.80 15.12 16.27
C ASP A 53 11.78 13.59 16.28
N LEU A 54 10.62 12.98 16.00
CA LEU A 54 10.45 11.54 15.97
C LEU A 54 11.27 10.92 14.84
N LYS A 55 12.05 9.88 15.14
CA LYS A 55 12.76 9.11 14.10
C LYS A 55 11.85 8.03 13.55
N ILE A 56 11.35 8.22 12.33
CA ILE A 56 10.40 7.33 11.67
C ILE A 56 11.13 6.45 10.65
N THR A 57 11.12 5.14 10.88
CA THR A 57 11.55 4.15 9.91
C THR A 57 10.31 3.49 9.29
N PHE A 58 10.23 3.41 7.97
CA PHE A 58 9.11 2.77 7.28
C PHE A 58 9.57 1.48 6.61
N MET A 59 8.96 0.35 6.98
CA MET A 59 9.22 -0.96 6.37
C MET A 59 8.16 -1.25 5.32
N ILE A 60 8.61 -1.41 4.06
CA ILE A 60 7.78 -1.67 2.89
C ILE A 60 8.38 -2.77 2.03
N LYS A 61 7.59 -3.40 1.16
CA LYS A 61 8.14 -4.30 0.13
C LYS A 61 9.14 -3.56 -0.78
N LYS A 62 10.24 -4.24 -1.10
CA LYS A 62 11.26 -3.70 -2.00
C LYS A 62 10.68 -3.26 -3.35
N SER A 63 9.68 -3.98 -3.87
CA SER A 63 9.01 -3.66 -5.15
C SER A 63 8.31 -2.30 -5.16
N TYR A 64 7.88 -1.78 -4.00
CA TYR A 64 7.17 -0.49 -3.91
C TYR A 64 8.08 0.67 -3.54
N SER A 65 9.35 0.40 -3.18
CA SER A 65 10.28 1.45 -2.73
C SER A 65 10.44 2.61 -3.71
N PRO A 66 10.38 2.42 -5.05
CA PRO A 66 10.49 3.54 -5.97
C PRO A 66 9.40 4.61 -5.81
N LEU A 67 8.19 4.22 -5.36
CA LEU A 67 7.09 5.17 -5.13
C LEU A 67 7.31 6.06 -3.90
N PHE A 68 8.21 5.64 -3.00
CA PHE A 68 8.49 6.31 -1.72
C PHE A 68 9.92 6.86 -1.64
N GLU A 69 10.66 6.87 -2.75
CA GLU A 69 11.98 7.46 -2.78
C GLU A 69 11.92 8.95 -2.41
N LYS A 70 12.70 9.36 -1.39
CA LYS A 70 12.64 10.73 -0.82
C LYS A 70 11.27 11.13 -0.26
N PHE A 71 10.50 10.17 0.26
CA PHE A 71 9.24 10.45 0.94
C PHE A 71 9.51 11.25 2.21
N GLU A 72 9.08 12.49 2.23
CA GLU A 72 9.48 13.53 3.19
C GLU A 72 9.00 13.28 4.65
N PHE A 73 8.09 12.34 4.85
CA PHE A 73 7.52 12.07 6.17
C PHE A 73 8.25 11.00 6.97
N VAL A 74 9.30 10.38 6.41
CA VAL A 74 10.10 9.35 7.07
C VAL A 74 11.60 9.64 6.99
N ASP A 75 12.36 9.18 7.98
CA ASP A 75 13.81 9.37 8.02
C ASP A 75 14.55 8.24 7.29
N SER A 76 13.98 7.06 7.24
CA SER A 76 14.63 5.90 6.61
C SER A 76 13.66 4.79 6.25
N PHE A 77 14.10 3.92 5.34
CA PHE A 77 13.34 2.74 4.92
C PHE A 77 14.04 1.44 5.33
N ILE A 78 13.23 0.40 5.55
CA ILE A 78 13.66 -0.98 5.55
C ILE A 78 12.92 -1.68 4.41
N LEU A 79 13.67 -2.17 3.44
CA LEU A 79 13.10 -2.87 2.29
C LEU A 79 12.90 -4.34 2.66
N TYR A 80 11.64 -4.70 2.83
CA TYR A 80 11.25 -6.08 3.17
C TYR A 80 11.38 -6.99 1.95
N SER A 81 12.00 -8.14 2.17
CA SER A 81 11.94 -9.28 1.29
C SER A 81 11.89 -10.56 2.14
N SER A 82 11.19 -11.56 1.67
CA SER A 82 11.07 -12.85 2.36
C SER A 82 12.42 -13.59 2.44
N GLY A 83 12.52 -14.54 3.38
CA GLY A 83 13.66 -15.44 3.55
C GLY A 83 14.42 -15.22 4.86
N PHE A 84 14.92 -16.34 5.42
CA PHE A 84 15.53 -16.38 6.75
C PHE A 84 16.71 -15.41 6.93
N PHE A 85 17.64 -15.35 5.97
CA PHE A 85 18.78 -14.43 6.05
C PHE A 85 18.37 -12.96 6.00
N ASN A 86 17.31 -12.64 5.25
CA ASN A 86 16.77 -11.28 5.20
C ASN A 86 16.14 -10.90 6.54
N GLN A 87 15.45 -11.81 7.20
CA GLN A 87 14.88 -11.59 8.53
C GLN A 87 15.98 -11.28 9.57
N ILE A 88 17.09 -12.01 9.55
CA ILE A 88 18.24 -11.72 10.42
C ILE A 88 18.80 -10.32 10.15
N LYS A 89 18.99 -9.95 8.88
CA LYS A 89 19.45 -8.60 8.50
C LYS A 89 18.51 -7.52 9.00
N ILE A 90 17.19 -7.74 8.90
CA ILE A 90 16.17 -6.82 9.40
C ILE A 90 16.32 -6.66 10.92
N ILE A 91 16.38 -7.74 11.69
CA ILE A 91 16.54 -7.71 13.16
C ILE A 91 17.79 -6.93 13.57
N LEU A 92 18.93 -7.21 12.93
CA LEU A 92 20.20 -6.52 13.22
C LEU A 92 20.11 -5.02 12.91
N ASN A 93 19.44 -4.66 11.81
CA ASN A 93 19.23 -3.26 11.43
C ASN A 93 18.33 -2.55 12.45
N LEU A 94 17.21 -3.16 12.85
CA LEU A 94 16.29 -2.62 13.85
C LEU A 94 16.97 -2.41 15.21
N LYS A 95 17.81 -3.36 15.66
CA LYS A 95 18.60 -3.21 16.89
C LYS A 95 19.56 -2.03 16.81
N ARG A 96 20.27 -1.86 15.69
CA ARG A 96 21.18 -0.70 15.46
C ARG A 96 20.44 0.62 15.51
N LYS A 97 19.22 0.66 14.99
CA LYS A 97 18.36 1.84 15.00
C LYS A 97 17.74 2.11 16.38
N LYS A 98 17.89 1.19 17.35
CA LYS A 98 17.32 1.28 18.70
C LYS A 98 15.82 1.58 18.67
N ILE A 99 15.08 0.82 17.85
CA ILE A 99 13.62 0.97 17.73
C ILE A 99 12.98 0.70 19.10
N ASP A 100 12.20 1.66 19.58
CA ASP A 100 11.49 1.57 20.87
C ASP A 100 9.98 1.26 20.69
N THR A 101 9.40 1.67 19.59
CA THR A 101 7.98 1.52 19.29
C THR A 101 7.77 0.99 17.87
N ILE A 102 6.87 0.03 17.71
CA ILE A 102 6.52 -0.57 16.43
C ILE A 102 5.01 -0.48 16.20
N PHE A 103 4.62 0.00 15.02
CA PHE A 103 3.26 -0.06 14.50
C PHE A 103 3.19 -1.11 13.38
N LEU A 104 2.50 -2.21 13.63
CA LEU A 104 2.20 -3.23 12.63
C LEU A 104 0.88 -2.88 11.95
N PHE A 105 0.91 -2.03 10.94
CA PHE A 105 -0.29 -1.58 10.22
C PHE A 105 -0.81 -2.64 9.27
N HIS A 106 0.09 -3.22 8.46
CA HIS A 106 -0.22 -4.36 7.60
C HIS A 106 0.96 -5.32 7.55
N SER A 107 0.72 -6.53 8.03
CA SER A 107 1.72 -7.58 8.10
C SER A 107 1.07 -8.95 7.93
N ASN A 108 1.69 -9.83 7.12
CA ASN A 108 1.13 -11.11 6.70
C ASN A 108 1.56 -12.30 7.57
N GLY A 109 1.85 -12.11 8.83
CA GLY A 109 2.08 -13.29 9.60
C GLY A 109 2.94 -13.17 10.86
N PRO A 110 3.28 -14.30 11.48
CA PRO A 110 4.01 -14.34 12.74
C PRO A 110 5.45 -13.79 12.63
N GLU A 111 5.98 -13.67 11.41
CA GLU A 111 7.35 -13.18 11.16
C GLU A 111 7.53 -11.75 11.64
N ASP A 112 6.53 -10.90 11.43
CA ASP A 112 6.60 -9.48 11.79
C ASP A 112 6.56 -9.29 13.31
N LEU A 113 5.83 -10.14 14.00
CA LEU A 113 5.85 -10.21 15.45
C LEU A 113 7.22 -10.70 15.97
N PHE A 114 7.79 -11.71 15.31
CA PHE A 114 9.09 -12.26 15.69
C PHE A 114 10.20 -11.21 15.63
N PHE A 115 10.35 -10.47 14.53
CA PHE A 115 11.37 -9.42 14.47
C PHE A 115 11.06 -8.25 15.42
N SER A 116 9.79 -7.93 15.65
CA SER A 116 9.37 -6.88 16.59
C SER A 116 9.81 -7.20 18.03
N ILE A 117 9.67 -8.46 18.43
CA ILE A 117 10.11 -8.93 19.74
C ILE A 117 11.64 -8.95 19.81
N LEU A 118 12.29 -9.54 18.82
CA LEU A 118 13.77 -9.74 18.83
C LEU A 118 14.56 -8.44 18.69
N CYS A 119 14.00 -7.40 18.10
CA CYS A 119 14.68 -6.10 18.05
C CYS A 119 14.71 -5.37 19.40
N GLY A 120 13.87 -5.78 20.35
CA GLY A 120 13.81 -5.23 21.70
C GLY A 120 12.85 -4.03 21.83
N ALA A 121 11.92 -3.85 20.89
CA ALA A 121 10.89 -2.83 20.98
C ALA A 121 10.02 -3.07 22.24
N LYS A 122 9.71 -1.99 22.94
CA LYS A 122 8.93 -2.05 24.18
C LYS A 122 7.44 -1.82 23.95
N ASN A 123 7.11 -1.03 22.95
CA ASN A 123 5.73 -0.75 22.56
C ASN A 123 5.47 -1.40 21.17
N ILE A 124 4.50 -2.32 21.11
CA ILE A 124 4.08 -2.93 19.85
C ILE A 124 2.58 -2.74 19.69
N PHE A 125 2.19 -2.02 18.66
CA PHE A 125 0.81 -1.76 18.28
C PHE A 125 0.46 -2.55 17.03
N LYS A 126 -0.69 -3.22 17.01
CA LYS A 126 -1.13 -4.00 15.88
C LYS A 126 -2.59 -3.75 15.55
N MET A 127 -2.93 -3.74 14.26
CA MET A 127 -4.31 -3.90 13.82
C MET A 127 -4.78 -5.32 14.14
N THR A 128 -5.97 -5.44 14.71
CA THR A 128 -6.57 -6.75 15.03
C THR A 128 -6.89 -7.50 13.74
N ASP A 129 -6.44 -8.73 13.70
CA ASP A 129 -6.96 -9.75 12.81
C ASP A 129 -7.48 -10.94 13.65
N ASN A 130 -8.36 -11.73 13.09
CA ASN A 130 -9.02 -12.84 13.80
C ASN A 130 -8.06 -13.98 14.22
N TYR A 131 -6.77 -13.91 13.87
CA TYR A 131 -5.81 -15.00 14.04
C TYR A 131 -4.95 -14.92 15.30
N ASN A 132 -5.04 -13.85 16.12
CA ASN A 132 -3.98 -13.55 17.09
C ASN A 132 -4.40 -13.55 18.58
N HIS A 133 -5.40 -14.31 18.97
CA HIS A 133 -5.77 -14.42 20.40
C HIS A 133 -4.60 -14.84 21.32
N GLU A 134 -3.66 -15.65 20.83
CA GLU A 134 -2.52 -16.14 21.62
C GLU A 134 -1.45 -15.07 21.86
N TYR A 135 -1.36 -14.04 21.00
CA TYR A 135 -0.33 -12.99 21.05
C TYR A 135 -0.76 -11.69 21.70
N LYS A 136 -2.00 -11.59 22.16
CA LYS A 136 -2.57 -10.37 22.78
C LYS A 136 -1.72 -9.79 23.92
N LYS A 137 -0.94 -10.63 24.61
CA LYS A 137 -0.07 -10.22 25.70
C LYS A 137 1.14 -9.40 25.28
N VAL A 138 1.49 -9.43 23.99
CA VAL A 138 2.65 -8.72 23.43
C VAL A 138 2.28 -7.32 22.96
N PHE A 139 0.99 -7.11 22.62
CA PHE A 139 0.53 -5.84 22.07
C PHE A 139 0.13 -4.86 23.17
N VAL A 140 0.46 -3.61 22.96
CA VAL A 140 0.05 -2.52 23.86
C VAL A 140 -1.39 -2.13 23.59
N ASN A 141 -1.76 -2.02 22.32
CA ASN A 141 -3.09 -1.66 21.87
C ASN A 141 -3.45 -2.35 20.55
N GLU A 142 -4.71 -2.65 20.38
CA GLU A 142 -5.28 -3.26 19.21
C GLU A 142 -6.44 -2.39 18.71
N ALA A 143 -6.56 -2.19 17.41
CA ALA A 143 -7.74 -1.55 16.83
C ALA A 143 -8.87 -2.58 16.76
N ASN A 144 -9.89 -2.43 17.60
CA ASN A 144 -10.95 -3.42 17.78
C ASN A 144 -12.17 -3.22 16.88
N ASN A 145 -12.23 -2.16 16.07
CA ASN A 145 -13.41 -1.87 15.28
C ASN A 145 -13.29 -2.38 13.85
N LEU A 146 -13.89 -3.52 13.56
CA LEU A 146 -13.89 -4.16 12.25
C LEU A 146 -14.66 -3.38 11.16
N SER A 147 -15.54 -2.47 11.56
CA SER A 147 -16.36 -1.67 10.62
C SER A 147 -15.72 -0.38 10.16
N GLN A 148 -14.61 0.05 10.76
CA GLN A 148 -13.92 1.28 10.38
C GLN A 148 -13.10 1.10 9.11
N HIS A 149 -12.96 2.21 8.35
CA HIS A 149 -12.05 2.29 7.22
C HIS A 149 -10.59 2.05 7.67
N ASP A 150 -9.79 1.42 6.82
CA ASP A 150 -8.41 1.01 7.16
C ASP A 150 -7.49 2.18 7.55
N ILE A 151 -7.73 3.38 7.04
CA ILE A 151 -7.02 4.59 7.49
C ILE A 151 -7.35 4.88 8.96
N GLU A 152 -8.64 4.83 9.34
CA GLU A 152 -9.08 5.12 10.71
C GLU A 152 -8.50 4.13 11.71
N LYS A 153 -8.48 2.84 11.38
CA LYS A 153 -7.86 1.81 12.22
C LYS A 153 -6.38 2.11 12.52
N LYS A 154 -5.64 2.56 11.51
CA LYS A 154 -4.22 2.93 11.67
C LYS A 154 -4.05 4.21 12.48
N ILE A 155 -4.93 5.17 12.30
CA ILE A 155 -4.99 6.41 13.10
C ILE A 155 -5.31 6.08 14.55
N ASP A 156 -6.23 5.17 14.82
CA ASP A 156 -6.57 4.77 16.20
C ASP A 156 -5.38 4.19 16.95
N LEU A 157 -4.50 3.44 16.28
CA LEU A 157 -3.28 2.94 16.91
C LEU A 157 -2.31 4.05 17.32
N ILE A 158 -2.22 5.12 16.54
CA ILE A 158 -1.34 6.26 16.88
C ILE A 158 -1.96 7.22 17.90
N ARG A 159 -3.28 7.23 18.07
CA ARG A 159 -4.00 8.06 19.05
C ARG A 159 -3.55 7.82 20.50
N PHE A 160 -2.97 6.65 20.79
CA PHE A 160 -2.34 6.39 22.08
C PHE A 160 -1.31 7.44 22.48
N PHE A 161 -0.65 8.08 21.51
CA PHE A 161 0.36 9.13 21.76
C PHE A 161 -0.20 10.54 21.64
N ASN A 162 -1.51 10.72 21.58
CA ASN A 162 -2.20 12.01 21.49
C ASN A 162 -1.63 12.94 20.41
N PRO A 163 -1.63 12.54 19.13
CA PRO A 163 -1.12 13.37 18.05
C PRO A 163 -1.92 14.68 17.95
N SER A 164 -1.23 15.80 17.83
CA SER A 164 -1.85 17.13 17.68
C SER A 164 -2.42 17.39 16.30
N TYR A 165 -2.04 16.57 15.32
CA TYR A 165 -2.47 16.65 13.92
C TYR A 165 -2.88 15.27 13.38
N ILE A 166 -4.03 15.21 12.73
CA ILE A 166 -4.51 13.99 12.06
C ILE A 166 -4.70 14.29 10.58
N SER A 167 -4.11 13.44 9.73
CA SER A 167 -4.29 13.45 8.27
C SER A 167 -5.06 12.22 7.83
N THR A 168 -5.95 12.38 6.85
CA THR A 168 -6.58 11.28 6.11
C THR A 168 -6.06 11.19 4.67
N GLU A 169 -5.16 12.09 4.29
CA GLU A 169 -4.62 12.15 2.93
C GLU A 169 -3.59 11.05 2.69
N MET A 170 -3.84 10.21 1.70
CA MET A 170 -2.86 9.28 1.17
C MET A 170 -1.83 10.03 0.31
N LYS A 171 -0.53 9.70 0.48
CA LYS A 171 0.55 10.32 -0.29
C LYS A 171 1.62 9.32 -0.71
N ILE A 172 2.26 9.63 -1.83
CA ILE A 172 3.53 9.05 -2.27
C ILE A 172 4.58 10.14 -2.38
N SER A 173 5.78 9.84 -2.85
CA SER A 173 6.83 10.85 -3.03
C SER A 173 6.39 11.96 -3.96
N LYS A 174 6.63 13.20 -3.53
CA LYS A 174 6.11 14.41 -4.19
C LYS A 174 6.58 14.61 -5.63
N HIS A 175 7.70 14.01 -6.02
CA HIS A 175 8.21 14.15 -7.39
C HIS A 175 7.35 13.47 -8.46
N PHE A 176 6.35 12.65 -8.05
CA PHE A 176 5.38 12.06 -8.96
C PHE A 176 4.16 12.95 -9.23
N TYR A 177 3.88 13.92 -8.35
CA TYR A 177 2.74 14.80 -8.54
C TYR A 177 2.96 15.67 -9.76
N ASN A 178 1.95 15.73 -10.64
CA ASN A 178 1.98 16.48 -11.91
C ASN A 178 3.05 16.01 -12.91
N LYS A 179 3.75 14.90 -12.66
CA LYS A 179 4.67 14.32 -13.64
C LYS A 179 3.87 13.59 -14.70
N THR A 180 3.93 14.07 -15.93
CA THR A 180 3.18 13.59 -17.11
C THR A 180 4.13 13.31 -18.27
N GLY A 181 3.58 12.89 -19.42
CA GLY A 181 4.33 12.74 -20.67
C GLY A 181 4.80 11.30 -20.94
N PHE A 182 4.22 10.30 -20.26
CA PHE A 182 4.40 8.90 -20.63
C PHE A 182 3.56 8.53 -21.85
N ILE A 183 2.34 9.10 -21.94
CA ILE A 183 1.44 8.91 -23.08
C ILE A 183 1.56 10.11 -24.02
N HIS A 184 1.90 9.86 -25.29
CA HIS A 184 1.87 10.89 -26.33
C HIS A 184 0.43 11.23 -26.68
N LYS A 185 -0.13 12.24 -26.00
CA LYS A 185 -1.53 12.63 -26.13
C LYS A 185 -1.82 13.32 -27.47
N GLN A 186 -2.88 12.88 -28.15
CA GLN A 186 -3.43 13.54 -29.33
C GLN A 186 -4.39 14.67 -28.91
N LYS A 187 -4.31 15.80 -29.59
CA LYS A 187 -5.16 16.97 -29.31
C LYS A 187 -6.64 16.63 -29.45
N GLY A 188 -7.41 16.92 -28.43
CA GLY A 188 -8.86 16.73 -28.39
C GLY A 188 -9.30 15.29 -28.05
N TYR A 189 -8.39 14.35 -27.80
CA TYR A 189 -8.72 13.03 -27.31
C TYR A 189 -8.80 13.00 -25.77
N LYS A 190 -9.65 12.11 -25.25
CA LYS A 190 -9.75 11.76 -23.82
C LYS A 190 -9.15 10.39 -23.57
N TYR A 191 -8.40 10.25 -22.49
CA TYR A 191 -7.67 9.05 -22.12
C TYR A 191 -8.28 8.44 -20.87
N ILE A 192 -8.87 7.25 -21.01
CA ILE A 192 -9.53 6.49 -19.95
C ILE A 192 -8.65 5.32 -19.58
N GLY A 193 -8.12 5.31 -18.37
CA GLY A 193 -7.40 4.14 -17.84
C GLY A 193 -8.38 3.05 -17.46
N ILE A 194 -8.05 1.81 -17.79
CA ILE A 194 -8.81 0.61 -17.42
C ILE A 194 -7.87 -0.33 -16.67
N GLN A 195 -8.14 -0.50 -15.38
CA GLN A 195 -7.47 -1.50 -14.55
C GLN A 195 -8.51 -2.55 -14.16
N PHE A 196 -8.48 -3.67 -14.87
CA PHE A 196 -9.50 -4.73 -14.85
C PHE A 196 -9.11 -5.93 -13.99
N GLY A 197 -7.85 -6.05 -13.55
CA GLY A 197 -7.41 -7.09 -12.63
C GLY A 197 -7.71 -6.77 -11.17
N ALA A 198 -7.60 -7.78 -10.31
CA ALA A 198 -7.53 -7.67 -8.87
C ALA A 198 -6.76 -8.88 -8.30
N GLN A 199 -6.34 -8.80 -7.03
CA GLN A 199 -5.69 -9.93 -6.37
C GLN A 199 -6.65 -11.09 -6.17
N ASP A 200 -7.91 -10.79 -5.83
CA ASP A 200 -8.97 -11.75 -5.57
C ASP A 200 -10.00 -11.69 -6.69
N GLU A 201 -10.40 -12.86 -7.24
CA GLU A 201 -11.32 -12.94 -8.37
C GLU A 201 -12.69 -12.31 -8.07
N TYR A 202 -13.20 -12.44 -6.83
CA TYR A 202 -14.48 -11.86 -6.43
C TYR A 202 -14.50 -10.32 -6.45
N LYS A 203 -13.33 -9.68 -6.52
CA LYS A 203 -13.18 -8.22 -6.68
C LYS A 203 -13.10 -7.79 -8.15
N MET A 204 -13.08 -8.74 -9.06
CA MET A 204 -12.93 -8.44 -10.49
C MET A 204 -14.31 -8.26 -11.14
N TRP A 205 -14.53 -7.09 -11.72
CA TRP A 205 -15.65 -6.94 -12.65
C TRP A 205 -15.39 -7.83 -13.88
N PRO A 206 -16.40 -8.60 -14.37
CA PRO A 206 -16.19 -9.52 -15.48
C PRO A 206 -15.57 -8.86 -16.70
N CYS A 207 -14.56 -9.49 -17.31
CA CYS A 207 -13.84 -8.95 -18.46
C CYS A 207 -14.78 -8.58 -19.62
N GLN A 208 -15.83 -9.39 -19.87
CA GLN A 208 -16.84 -9.11 -20.87
C GLN A 208 -17.55 -7.77 -20.69
N ASN A 209 -17.74 -7.33 -19.45
CA ASN A 209 -18.39 -6.04 -19.16
C ASN A 209 -17.47 -4.86 -19.53
N PHE A 210 -16.15 -4.99 -19.32
CA PHE A 210 -15.18 -3.99 -19.81
C PHE A 210 -15.19 -3.91 -21.35
N ILE A 211 -15.24 -5.06 -22.04
CA ILE A 211 -15.34 -5.12 -23.51
C ILE A 211 -16.60 -4.40 -23.99
N THR A 212 -17.76 -4.72 -23.40
CA THR A 212 -19.04 -4.10 -23.72
C THR A 212 -18.98 -2.58 -23.51
N LEU A 213 -18.51 -2.13 -22.34
CA LEU A 213 -18.38 -0.72 -22.01
C LEU A 213 -17.50 0.04 -23.00
N ILE A 214 -16.33 -0.51 -23.34
CA ILE A 214 -15.38 0.12 -24.28
C ILE A 214 -16.01 0.24 -25.67
N ASN A 215 -16.67 -0.82 -26.15
CA ASN A 215 -17.34 -0.82 -27.46
C ASN A 215 -18.49 0.20 -27.51
N GLU A 216 -19.34 0.27 -26.47
CA GLU A 216 -20.42 1.25 -26.39
C GLU A 216 -19.92 2.70 -26.35
N LEU A 217 -18.86 2.95 -25.57
CA LEU A 217 -18.26 4.28 -25.52
C LEU A 217 -17.63 4.68 -26.87
N ASN A 218 -16.99 3.73 -27.57
CA ASN A 218 -16.44 3.97 -28.91
C ASN A 218 -17.51 4.29 -29.97
N LEU A 219 -18.72 3.72 -29.84
CA LEU A 219 -19.84 4.02 -30.72
C LEU A 219 -20.36 5.45 -30.49
N LYS A 220 -20.41 5.89 -29.24
CA LYS A 220 -20.95 7.20 -28.84
C LYS A 220 -19.93 8.35 -29.01
N HIS A 221 -18.64 8.04 -28.87
CA HIS A 221 -17.56 9.03 -28.82
C HIS A 221 -16.37 8.65 -29.70
N GLN A 222 -16.05 9.51 -30.67
CA GLN A 222 -14.99 9.20 -31.65
C GLN A 222 -13.57 9.45 -31.12
N LYS A 223 -13.40 10.33 -30.14
CA LYS A 223 -12.09 10.80 -29.64
C LYS A 223 -11.78 10.25 -28.24
N LEU A 224 -11.91 8.94 -28.06
CA LEU A 224 -11.50 8.23 -26.84
C LEU A 224 -10.29 7.33 -27.10
N GLN A 225 -9.41 7.24 -26.12
CA GLN A 225 -8.34 6.26 -26.01
C GLN A 225 -8.49 5.54 -24.68
N PHE A 226 -8.45 4.21 -24.70
CA PHE A 226 -8.50 3.37 -23.52
C PHE A 226 -7.12 2.82 -23.24
N VAL A 227 -6.60 3.07 -22.03
CA VAL A 227 -5.27 2.68 -21.61
C VAL A 227 -5.39 1.49 -20.66
N LEU A 228 -5.03 0.30 -21.14
CA LEU A 228 -5.07 -0.92 -20.34
C LEU A 228 -3.86 -0.98 -19.42
N ILE A 229 -4.09 -1.18 -18.12
CA ILE A 229 -3.08 -1.19 -17.06
C ILE A 229 -3.17 -2.51 -16.31
N GLY A 230 -2.03 -3.19 -16.13
CA GLY A 230 -1.92 -4.44 -15.40
C GLY A 230 -0.46 -4.89 -15.33
N ALA A 231 -0.12 -5.70 -14.31
CA ALA A 231 1.24 -6.14 -14.05
C ALA A 231 1.39 -7.67 -14.01
N THR A 232 0.29 -8.41 -13.81
CA THR A 232 0.31 -9.87 -13.68
C THR A 232 0.19 -10.55 -15.03
N ARG A 233 0.60 -11.84 -15.08
CA ARG A 233 0.42 -12.66 -16.28
C ARG A 233 -1.06 -12.81 -16.67
N LEU A 234 -1.95 -12.93 -15.68
CA LEU A 234 -3.39 -13.00 -15.93
C LEU A 234 -3.90 -11.70 -16.58
N GLU A 235 -3.50 -10.55 -16.03
CA GLU A 235 -3.89 -9.25 -16.59
C GLU A 235 -3.35 -9.07 -18.02
N PHE A 236 -2.15 -9.53 -18.32
CA PHE A 236 -1.62 -9.53 -19.68
C PHE A 236 -2.50 -10.35 -20.65
N LEU A 237 -2.92 -11.56 -20.25
CA LEU A 237 -3.79 -12.39 -21.08
C LEU A 237 -5.19 -11.77 -21.26
N LEU A 238 -5.76 -11.21 -20.21
CA LEU A 238 -7.05 -10.51 -20.26
C LEU A 238 -6.97 -9.24 -21.12
N ALA A 239 -5.85 -8.51 -21.08
CA ALA A 239 -5.64 -7.34 -21.92
C ALA A 239 -5.67 -7.71 -23.41
N ASN A 240 -5.02 -8.80 -23.80
CA ASN A 240 -5.05 -9.28 -25.17
C ASN A 240 -6.47 -9.69 -25.60
N LEU A 241 -7.22 -10.36 -24.72
CA LEU A 241 -8.61 -10.71 -24.98
C LEU A 241 -9.48 -9.45 -25.18
N ILE A 242 -9.31 -8.43 -24.33
CA ILE A 242 -10.01 -7.14 -24.49
C ILE A 242 -9.63 -6.50 -25.83
N GLU A 243 -8.34 -6.39 -26.14
CA GLU A 243 -7.85 -5.76 -27.38
C GLU A 243 -8.39 -6.45 -28.62
N ASP A 244 -8.43 -7.79 -28.63
CA ASP A 244 -8.96 -8.58 -29.74
C ASP A 244 -10.47 -8.45 -29.92
N SER A 245 -11.20 -8.18 -28.86
CA SER A 245 -12.67 -8.07 -28.84
C SER A 245 -13.20 -6.66 -29.08
N ILE A 246 -12.32 -5.64 -29.16
CA ILE A 246 -12.72 -4.25 -29.41
C ILE A 246 -12.80 -3.98 -30.92
N TYR A 247 -13.94 -3.47 -31.39
CA TYR A 247 -14.15 -3.16 -32.80
C TYR A 247 -13.20 -2.08 -33.32
N LYS A 248 -12.93 -1.05 -32.49
CA LYS A 248 -12.02 0.06 -32.85
C LYS A 248 -10.66 -0.13 -32.19
N LYS A 249 -9.87 -1.12 -32.65
CA LYS A 249 -8.57 -1.46 -32.08
C LYS A 249 -7.61 -0.28 -31.87
N LYS A 250 -7.63 0.70 -32.77
CA LYS A 250 -6.83 1.95 -32.68
C LYS A 250 -7.16 2.82 -31.46
N SER A 251 -8.27 2.54 -30.74
CA SER A 251 -8.62 3.24 -29.51
C SER A 251 -7.96 2.62 -28.27
N ILE A 252 -7.22 1.53 -28.40
CA ILE A 252 -6.57 0.81 -27.29
C ILE A 252 -5.08 1.13 -27.27
N ILE A 253 -4.59 1.44 -26.06
CA ILE A 253 -3.16 1.51 -25.71
C ILE A 253 -2.94 0.46 -24.60
N ASN A 254 -2.17 -0.58 -24.90
CA ASN A 254 -1.97 -1.69 -23.98
C ASN A 254 -0.60 -1.58 -23.29
N PHE A 255 -0.60 -1.29 -21.98
CA PHE A 255 0.60 -1.25 -21.13
C PHE A 255 0.72 -2.45 -20.19
N CYS A 256 -0.18 -3.44 -20.28
CA CYS A 256 -0.14 -4.59 -19.40
C CYS A 256 1.16 -5.39 -19.57
N GLY A 257 1.85 -5.65 -18.46
CA GLY A 257 3.13 -6.36 -18.44
C GLY A 257 4.34 -5.57 -18.94
N ASN A 258 4.16 -4.35 -19.47
CA ASN A 258 5.21 -3.55 -20.10
C ASN A 258 5.59 -2.28 -19.32
N THR A 259 5.17 -2.18 -18.03
CA THR A 259 5.43 -1.00 -17.22
C THR A 259 6.05 -1.36 -15.88
N THR A 260 6.89 -0.48 -15.38
CA THR A 260 7.45 -0.56 -14.04
C THR A 260 6.56 0.18 -13.04
N ILE A 261 6.74 -0.13 -11.75
CA ILE A 261 6.02 0.56 -10.67
C ILE A 261 6.29 2.09 -10.65
N SER A 262 7.47 2.53 -11.08
CA SER A 262 7.83 3.96 -11.16
C SER A 262 7.15 4.70 -12.33
N GLN A 263 6.77 3.97 -13.37
CA GLN A 263 6.08 4.54 -14.54
C GLN A 263 4.57 4.68 -14.29
N LEU A 264 4.01 3.83 -13.42
CA LEU A 264 2.58 3.80 -13.15
C LEU A 264 2.01 5.16 -12.70
N PRO A 265 2.63 5.92 -11.76
CA PRO A 265 2.15 7.26 -11.41
C PRO A 265 2.11 8.22 -12.59
N ILE A 266 3.09 8.14 -13.51
CA ILE A 266 3.19 9.02 -14.67
C ILE A 266 2.07 8.72 -15.67
N ILE A 267 1.81 7.41 -15.89
CA ILE A 267 0.68 6.95 -16.71
C ILE A 267 -0.63 7.45 -16.12
N LEU A 268 -0.84 7.27 -14.81
CA LEU A 268 -2.06 7.69 -14.13
C LEU A 268 -2.29 9.20 -14.23
N ASN A 269 -1.23 10.01 -14.16
CA ASN A 269 -1.32 11.46 -14.33
C ASN A 269 -1.64 11.89 -15.78
N ASP A 270 -1.34 11.03 -16.76
CA ASP A 270 -1.70 11.26 -18.15
C ASP A 270 -3.18 10.95 -18.45
N LEU A 271 -3.89 10.26 -17.56
CA LEU A 271 -5.29 9.91 -17.77
C LEU A 271 -6.23 11.08 -17.46
N ASP A 272 -7.36 11.14 -18.15
CA ASP A 272 -8.48 12.02 -17.78
C ASP A 272 -9.34 11.40 -16.67
N VAL A 273 -9.41 10.05 -16.62
CA VAL A 273 -10.10 9.26 -15.59
C VAL A 273 -9.53 7.83 -15.56
N LEU A 274 -9.48 7.23 -14.39
CA LEU A 274 -9.20 5.80 -14.20
C LEU A 274 -10.49 5.08 -13.82
N LEU A 275 -10.82 3.99 -14.52
CA LEU A 275 -11.80 2.99 -14.11
C LEU A 275 -11.05 1.77 -13.59
N THR A 276 -11.34 1.34 -12.38
CA THR A 276 -10.56 0.29 -11.69
C THR A 276 -11.39 -0.53 -10.73
N ASN A 277 -11.04 -1.80 -10.57
CA ASN A 277 -11.47 -2.61 -9.45
C ASN A 277 -10.80 -2.14 -8.14
N ASP A 278 -11.22 -2.68 -6.99
CA ASP A 278 -10.59 -2.43 -5.68
C ASP A 278 -9.16 -3.00 -5.62
N THR A 279 -8.17 -2.18 -5.95
CA THR A 279 -6.76 -2.56 -6.09
C THR A 279 -5.78 -1.52 -5.59
N GLY A 280 -4.50 -1.89 -5.51
CA GLY A 280 -3.42 -0.95 -5.20
C GLY A 280 -3.30 0.22 -6.19
N THR A 281 -3.66 0.02 -7.45
CA THR A 281 -3.69 1.07 -8.49
C THR A 281 -4.77 2.11 -8.20
N MET A 282 -5.93 1.69 -7.67
CA MET A 282 -6.98 2.59 -7.19
C MET A 282 -6.45 3.55 -6.13
N HIS A 283 -5.84 3.01 -5.07
CA HIS A 283 -5.28 3.82 -3.99
C HIS A 283 -4.15 4.75 -4.47
N LEU A 284 -3.34 4.29 -5.42
CA LEU A 284 -2.29 5.11 -6.03
C LEU A 284 -2.87 6.29 -6.82
N SER A 285 -3.92 6.04 -7.60
CA SER A 285 -4.62 7.07 -8.37
C SER A 285 -5.24 8.14 -7.47
N ILE A 286 -5.87 7.71 -6.38
CA ILE A 286 -6.46 8.62 -5.37
C ILE A 286 -5.35 9.41 -4.66
N ALA A 287 -4.22 8.78 -4.30
CA ALA A 287 -3.08 9.46 -3.68
C ALA A 287 -2.46 10.54 -4.59
N LEU A 288 -2.58 10.40 -5.90
CA LEU A 288 -2.17 11.37 -6.92
C LEU A 288 -3.24 12.44 -7.19
N ALA A 289 -4.41 12.37 -6.53
CA ALA A 289 -5.57 13.23 -6.74
C ALA A 289 -6.18 13.11 -8.16
N ASN A 290 -6.00 11.96 -8.82
CA ASN A 290 -6.58 11.71 -10.14
C ASN A 290 -8.06 11.32 -10.04
N LYS A 291 -8.84 11.65 -11.08
CA LYS A 291 -10.24 11.22 -11.18
C LYS A 291 -10.30 9.70 -11.29
N THR A 292 -10.97 9.06 -10.35
CA THR A 292 -11.04 7.59 -10.24
C THR A 292 -12.48 7.13 -10.07
N ILE A 293 -12.88 6.16 -10.87
CA ILE A 293 -14.15 5.42 -10.73
C ILE A 293 -13.76 4.02 -10.24
N SER A 294 -14.23 3.67 -9.05
CA SER A 294 -13.93 2.38 -8.42
C SER A 294 -15.13 1.46 -8.47
N LEU A 295 -14.88 0.19 -8.80
CA LEU A 295 -15.85 -0.89 -8.81
C LEU A 295 -15.63 -1.76 -7.57
N PHE A 296 -16.72 -2.04 -6.82
CA PHE A 296 -16.72 -2.84 -5.59
C PHE A 296 -17.70 -4.00 -5.70
#